data_c0d48b8e46f1a19db32f7e71497e60c1
#
_entry.id   c0d48b8e46f1a19db32f7e71497e60c1
#
_cell.length_a   1.000
_cell.length_b   1.000
_cell.length_c   1.000
_cell.angle_alpha   90.00
_cell.angle_beta   90.00
_cell.angle_gamma   90.00
#
_symmetry.space_group_name_H-M   'P 1'
#
loop_
_entity.id
_entity.type
_entity.pdbx_description
1 polymer ?
#
loop_
_entity_poly.entity_id
_entity_poly.type
_entity_poly.pdbx_seq_one_letter_code
_entity_poly.pdbx_strand_id
1 'polypeptide(L)'
;MRLFSYQVLAGSLLLSCLAFPALAGQEVAATWKKHEIDFAYMGFTTRYSCEGLRSRMRVLLQASGARPGFSVTAGACAADPGRVTEFPRVRLVFETAQVPAPGSREAGEPVLAQWRPVTLARNQPRPLEAGDCELVEQFRDRVLPAFTTRRLDGDINCIPHQLSVSSFLLKFETLEGLPGPDTAKAPR
;
A
#
# COMPACT_ATOMS: atom_id res chain seq x y z
N MET A 1 30.84 -24.23 -74.85
CA MET A 1 30.16 -23.08 -74.26
C MET A 1 29.04 -23.63 -73.38
N ARG A 2 29.20 -23.64 -72.02
CA ARG A 2 28.20 -24.09 -71.07
C ARG A 2 27.84 -22.90 -70.16
N LEU A 3 26.58 -22.47 -70.30
CA LEU A 3 26.02 -21.38 -69.48
C LEU A 3 25.57 -21.94 -68.12
N PHE A 4 26.16 -21.44 -67.05
CA PHE A 4 25.75 -21.73 -65.71
C PHE A 4 24.68 -20.71 -65.27
N SER A 5 23.46 -21.20 -65.04
CA SER A 5 22.38 -20.42 -64.41
C SER A 5 22.53 -20.41 -62.87
N TYR A 6 22.75 -19.26 -62.26
CA TYR A 6 22.67 -19.06 -60.84
C TYR A 6 21.23 -18.80 -60.41
N GLN A 7 20.63 -19.72 -59.66
CA GLN A 7 19.37 -19.48 -58.96
C GLN A 7 19.67 -18.80 -57.63
N VAL A 8 19.16 -17.59 -57.48
CA VAL A 8 19.21 -16.83 -56.21
C VAL A 8 17.99 -17.28 -55.38
N LEU A 9 18.25 -18.01 -54.30
CA LEU A 9 17.27 -18.35 -53.27
C LEU A 9 17.11 -17.16 -52.31
N ALA A 10 16.00 -16.42 -52.47
CA ALA A 10 15.59 -15.39 -51.54
C ALA A 10 14.97 -16.05 -50.27
N GLY A 11 15.77 -16.14 -49.20
CA GLY A 11 15.30 -16.59 -47.89
C GLY A 11 14.52 -15.49 -47.19
N SER A 12 13.20 -15.62 -47.12
CA SER A 12 12.34 -14.78 -46.27
C SER A 12 12.53 -15.13 -44.81
N LEU A 13 13.21 -14.26 -44.06
CA LEU A 13 13.28 -14.32 -42.59
C LEU A 13 11.92 -13.83 -42.02
N LEU A 14 11.06 -14.76 -41.62
CA LEU A 14 9.86 -14.47 -40.82
C LEU A 14 10.30 -14.13 -39.39
N LEU A 15 10.29 -12.83 -39.07
CA LEU A 15 10.51 -12.32 -37.71
C LEU A 15 9.24 -12.58 -36.89
N SER A 16 9.19 -13.72 -36.18
CA SER A 16 8.11 -14.03 -35.24
C SER A 16 8.24 -13.12 -34.03
N CYS A 17 7.43 -12.06 -33.94
CA CYS A 17 7.23 -11.29 -32.74
C CYS A 17 6.54 -12.18 -31.70
N LEU A 18 7.32 -12.70 -30.74
CA LEU A 18 6.80 -13.32 -29.53
C LEU A 18 6.17 -12.21 -28.66
N ALA A 19 4.87 -12.02 -28.81
CA ALA A 19 4.10 -11.21 -27.87
C ALA A 19 4.09 -11.95 -26.52
N PHE A 20 4.92 -11.52 -25.57
CA PHE A 20 4.80 -11.96 -24.17
C PHE A 20 3.46 -11.44 -23.65
N PRO A 21 2.55 -12.32 -23.17
CA PRO A 21 1.38 -11.85 -22.46
C PRO A 21 1.87 -11.11 -21.22
N ALA A 22 1.59 -9.82 -21.13
CA ALA A 22 1.71 -9.10 -19.88
C ALA A 22 0.89 -9.86 -18.86
N LEU A 23 1.51 -10.31 -17.77
CA LEU A 23 0.83 -10.87 -16.60
C LEU A 23 0.01 -9.74 -15.96
N ALA A 24 -1.12 -9.41 -16.58
CA ALA A 24 -2.14 -8.59 -15.96
C ALA A 24 -2.57 -9.34 -14.69
N GLY A 25 -2.35 -8.72 -13.52
CA GLY A 25 -2.76 -9.31 -12.25
C GLY A 25 -4.22 -9.70 -12.34
N GLN A 26 -4.56 -10.89 -11.84
CA GLN A 26 -5.92 -11.40 -11.86
C GLN A 26 -6.85 -10.40 -11.14
N GLU A 27 -7.80 -9.84 -11.88
CA GLU A 27 -8.81 -8.95 -11.33
C GLU A 27 -9.77 -9.74 -10.43
N VAL A 28 -10.10 -9.15 -9.30
CA VAL A 28 -10.98 -9.74 -8.28
C VAL A 28 -12.17 -8.81 -8.09
N ALA A 29 -13.37 -9.35 -8.14
CA ALA A 29 -14.56 -8.60 -7.75
C ALA A 29 -14.55 -8.34 -6.24
N ALA A 30 -14.66 -7.09 -5.86
CA ALA A 30 -14.59 -6.62 -4.49
C ALA A 30 -15.63 -5.54 -4.22
N THR A 31 -15.76 -5.12 -2.98
CA THR A 31 -16.57 -3.98 -2.57
C THR A 31 -15.75 -3.06 -1.67
N TRP A 32 -16.03 -1.76 -1.75
CA TRP A 32 -15.45 -0.80 -0.82
C TRP A 32 -16.09 -0.94 0.56
N LYS A 33 -15.25 -1.08 1.58
CA LYS A 33 -15.65 -1.08 2.99
C LYS A 33 -15.02 0.09 3.72
N LYS A 34 -15.87 0.89 4.37
CA LYS A 34 -15.45 2.02 5.18
C LYS A 34 -14.97 1.56 6.55
N HIS A 35 -13.85 2.15 7.00
CA HIS A 35 -13.27 1.94 8.31
C HIS A 35 -13.08 3.28 9.02
N GLU A 36 -13.24 3.24 10.34
CA GLU A 36 -13.04 4.38 11.21
C GLU A 36 -12.27 3.91 12.44
N ILE A 37 -11.05 4.40 12.60
CA ILE A 37 -10.12 3.93 13.64
C ILE A 37 -9.55 5.15 14.37
N ASP A 38 -9.72 5.17 15.69
CA ASP A 38 -9.00 6.08 16.58
C ASP A 38 -7.65 5.45 16.95
N PHE A 39 -6.58 5.96 16.36
CA PHE A 39 -5.24 5.45 16.55
C PHE A 39 -4.46 6.33 17.52
N ALA A 40 -4.07 5.76 18.66
CA ALA A 40 -3.14 6.36 19.61
C ALA A 40 -1.77 5.69 19.46
N TYR A 41 -0.75 6.48 19.18
CA TYR A 41 0.62 5.99 19.13
C TYR A 41 1.22 5.94 20.54
N MET A 42 1.86 4.82 20.86
CA MET A 42 2.54 4.59 22.13
C MET A 42 3.93 4.02 21.83
N GLY A 43 4.88 4.87 21.52
CA GLY A 43 6.27 4.48 21.25
C GLY A 43 7.23 5.09 22.26
N PHE A 44 8.33 4.39 22.48
CA PHE A 44 9.38 4.77 23.44
C PHE A 44 10.61 5.36 22.77
N THR A 45 10.84 5.01 21.48
CA THR A 45 12.04 5.41 20.75
C THR A 45 11.83 6.73 20.01
N THR A 46 10.74 6.86 19.28
CA THR A 46 10.40 8.07 18.54
C THR A 46 9.13 8.68 19.08
N ARG A 47 9.13 9.99 19.28
CA ARG A 47 7.97 10.76 19.67
C ARG A 47 7.51 11.62 18.49
N TYR A 48 6.21 11.62 18.23
CA TYR A 48 5.62 12.42 17.14
C TYR A 48 4.89 13.64 17.71
N SER A 49 4.93 14.73 16.95
CA SER A 49 3.85 15.70 17.01
C SER A 49 2.60 15.10 16.36
N CYS A 50 1.43 15.67 16.64
CA CYS A 50 0.20 15.21 15.99
C CYS A 50 0.26 15.33 14.46
N GLU A 51 0.87 16.37 13.95
CA GLU A 51 1.06 16.55 12.53
C GLU A 51 2.05 15.53 11.95
N GLY A 52 3.15 15.23 12.67
CA GLY A 52 4.09 14.21 12.30
C GLY A 52 3.44 12.83 12.22
N LEU A 53 2.65 12.44 13.24
CA LEU A 53 1.91 11.19 13.24
C LEU A 53 0.88 11.16 12.11
N ARG A 54 0.13 12.24 11.88
CA ARG A 54 -0.83 12.37 10.78
C ARG A 54 -0.15 12.12 9.43
N SER A 55 0.99 12.75 9.20
CA SER A 55 1.75 12.59 7.96
C SER A 55 2.23 11.16 7.74
N ARG A 56 2.78 10.52 8.77
CA ARG A 56 3.23 9.12 8.69
C ARG A 56 2.07 8.14 8.44
N MET A 57 0.95 8.32 9.15
CA MET A 57 -0.23 7.47 8.95
C MET A 57 -0.83 7.60 7.54
N ARG A 58 -0.79 8.80 6.93
CA ARG A 58 -1.17 8.97 5.52
C ARG A 58 -0.29 8.14 4.58
N VAL A 59 1.01 8.15 4.80
CA VAL A 59 1.95 7.35 4.02
C VAL A 59 1.65 5.85 4.15
N LEU A 60 1.41 5.36 5.37
CA LEU A 60 1.12 3.95 5.63
C LEU A 60 -0.22 3.51 5.01
N LEU A 61 -1.28 4.32 5.15
CA LEU A 61 -2.59 4.03 4.55
C LEU A 61 -2.49 3.98 3.02
N GLN A 62 -1.85 4.97 2.40
CA GLN A 62 -1.66 5.04 0.96
C GLN A 62 -0.83 3.85 0.45
N ALA A 63 0.28 3.53 1.12
CA ALA A 63 1.13 2.41 0.76
C ALA A 63 0.40 1.07 0.87
N SER A 64 -0.52 0.94 1.81
CA SER A 64 -1.32 -0.27 2.03
C SER A 64 -2.54 -0.41 1.13
N GLY A 65 -2.83 0.56 0.26
CA GLY A 65 -3.92 0.46 -0.73
C GLY A 65 -5.26 1.01 -0.25
N ALA A 66 -5.28 1.97 0.68
CA ALA A 66 -6.50 2.70 1.01
C ALA A 66 -7.00 3.49 -0.22
N ARG A 67 -8.34 3.49 -0.43
CA ARG A 67 -8.99 4.27 -1.50
C ARG A 67 -8.56 5.73 -1.42
N PRO A 68 -8.18 6.39 -2.52
CA PRO A 68 -7.90 7.82 -2.53
C PRO A 68 -9.07 8.64 -1.94
N GLY A 69 -8.76 9.73 -1.23
CA GLY A 69 -9.76 10.54 -0.55
C GLY A 69 -9.95 10.23 0.93
N PHE A 70 -9.19 9.27 1.49
CA PHE A 70 -9.18 9.02 2.93
C PHE A 70 -8.76 10.26 3.73
N SER A 71 -9.23 10.33 4.97
CA SER A 71 -8.84 11.41 5.88
C SER A 71 -8.07 10.87 7.08
N VAL A 72 -7.06 11.63 7.49
CA VAL A 72 -6.34 11.46 8.75
C VAL A 72 -6.40 12.79 9.48
N THR A 73 -7.14 12.85 10.56
CA THR A 73 -7.32 14.07 11.36
C THR A 73 -6.60 13.92 12.69
N ALA A 74 -5.99 15.01 13.15
CA ALA A 74 -5.41 15.04 14.47
C ALA A 74 -6.53 14.88 15.52
N GLY A 75 -6.33 13.96 16.46
CA GLY A 75 -7.20 13.77 17.61
C GLY A 75 -7.00 14.89 18.63
N ALA A 76 -7.28 14.59 19.90
CA ALA A 76 -7.02 15.50 21.01
C ALA A 76 -5.52 15.78 21.17
N CYS A 77 -5.01 16.60 20.30
CA CYS A 77 -3.65 17.13 20.36
C CYS A 77 -3.67 18.45 21.16
N ALA A 78 -2.61 18.70 21.89
CA ALA A 78 -2.43 19.97 22.56
C ALA A 78 -2.65 21.15 21.59
N ALA A 79 -2.91 22.33 22.13
CA ALA A 79 -3.18 23.56 21.37
C ALA A 79 -2.09 23.91 20.33
N ASP A 80 -0.92 23.29 20.40
CA ASP A 80 0.18 23.43 19.46
C ASP A 80 0.36 22.12 18.65
N PRO A 81 -0.12 22.06 17.39
CA PRO A 81 -0.05 20.85 16.56
C PRO A 81 1.38 20.44 16.16
N GLY A 82 2.34 21.35 16.25
CA GLY A 82 3.76 21.07 16.00
C GLY A 82 4.51 20.50 17.18
N ARG A 83 3.94 20.61 18.38
CA ARG A 83 4.59 20.14 19.60
C ARG A 83 4.54 18.62 19.71
N VAL A 84 5.66 18.02 20.09
CA VAL A 84 5.75 16.62 20.43
C VAL A 84 4.87 16.35 21.67
N THR A 85 4.03 15.34 21.59
CA THR A 85 3.18 14.91 22.70
C THR A 85 3.50 13.46 23.08
N GLU A 86 3.21 13.10 24.32
CA GLU A 86 3.53 11.78 24.85
C GLU A 86 2.69 10.67 24.19
N PHE A 87 1.42 10.95 23.93
CA PHE A 87 0.49 10.00 23.31
C PHE A 87 -0.32 10.67 22.18
N PRO A 88 0.33 10.95 21.02
CA PRO A 88 -0.38 11.57 19.93
C PRO A 88 -1.46 10.63 19.39
N ARG A 89 -2.61 11.23 19.03
CA ARG A 89 -3.77 10.50 18.50
C ARG A 89 -4.19 11.05 17.16
N VAL A 90 -4.62 10.16 16.29
CA VAL A 90 -5.23 10.52 15.01
C VAL A 90 -6.47 9.68 14.77
N ARG A 91 -7.47 10.28 14.16
CA ARG A 91 -8.64 9.58 13.64
C ARG A 91 -8.42 9.28 12.17
N LEU A 92 -8.55 8.02 11.82
CA LEU A 92 -8.40 7.50 10.47
C LEU A 92 -9.80 7.18 9.92
N VAL A 93 -10.15 7.75 8.78
CA VAL A 93 -11.38 7.39 8.04
C VAL A 93 -10.95 7.04 6.62
N PHE A 94 -11.11 5.79 6.25
CA PHE A 94 -10.61 5.28 4.97
C PHE A 94 -11.48 4.12 4.48
N GLU A 95 -11.34 3.79 3.20
CA GLU A 95 -12.01 2.64 2.58
C GLU A 95 -10.96 1.68 2.01
N THR A 96 -11.26 0.39 2.11
CA THR A 96 -10.44 -0.69 1.55
C THR A 96 -11.29 -1.60 0.68
N ALA A 97 -10.68 -2.18 -0.36
CA ALA A 97 -11.33 -3.20 -1.16
C ALA A 97 -11.38 -4.52 -0.36
N GLN A 98 -12.57 -5.12 -0.28
CA GLN A 98 -12.78 -6.38 0.41
C GLN A 98 -13.53 -7.36 -0.48
N VAL A 99 -13.13 -8.62 -0.44
CA VAL A 99 -13.88 -9.69 -1.09
C VAL A 99 -15.14 -9.96 -0.25
N PRO A 100 -16.35 -9.82 -0.82
CA PRO A 100 -17.58 -10.10 -0.09
C PRO A 100 -17.61 -11.55 0.39
N ALA A 101 -18.02 -11.78 1.63
CA ALA A 101 -18.26 -13.14 2.11
C ALA A 101 -19.44 -13.76 1.34
N PRO A 102 -19.38 -15.07 1.02
CA PRO A 102 -20.50 -15.75 0.36
C PRO A 102 -21.80 -15.55 1.13
N GLY A 103 -22.82 -15.00 0.46
CA GLY A 103 -24.13 -14.75 1.08
C GLY A 103 -24.22 -13.46 1.92
N SER A 104 -23.18 -12.68 2.05
CA SER A 104 -23.26 -11.37 2.71
C SER A 104 -24.06 -10.39 1.84
N ARG A 105 -25.07 -9.75 2.44
CA ARG A 105 -25.81 -8.63 1.84
C ARG A 105 -25.15 -7.27 2.15
N GLU A 106 -23.88 -7.26 2.54
CA GLU A 106 -23.18 -6.00 2.75
C GLU A 106 -23.05 -5.26 1.41
N ALA A 107 -23.92 -4.29 1.21
CA ALA A 107 -24.01 -3.46 0.00
C ALA A 107 -22.93 -2.38 0.04
N GLY A 108 -21.65 -2.77 -0.13
CA GLY A 108 -20.59 -1.83 -0.44
C GLY A 108 -20.62 -1.44 -1.93
N GLU A 109 -20.09 -0.31 -2.29
CA GLU A 109 -19.88 0.09 -3.69
C GLU A 109 -18.99 -0.97 -4.38
N PRO A 110 -19.44 -1.61 -5.49
CA PRO A 110 -18.66 -2.62 -6.18
C PRO A 110 -17.41 -1.99 -6.83
N VAL A 111 -16.33 -2.74 -6.85
CA VAL A 111 -15.06 -2.33 -7.45
C VAL A 111 -14.32 -3.56 -8.01
N LEU A 112 -13.63 -3.38 -9.12
CA LEU A 112 -12.60 -4.32 -9.55
C LEU A 112 -11.33 -4.03 -8.78
N ALA A 113 -10.69 -5.06 -8.28
CA ALA A 113 -9.48 -4.94 -7.47
C ALA A 113 -8.41 -5.92 -7.95
N GLN A 114 -7.16 -5.65 -7.61
CA GLN A 114 -6.04 -6.52 -7.90
C GLN A 114 -5.12 -6.68 -6.70
N TRP A 115 -4.42 -7.79 -6.64
CA TRP A 115 -3.41 -8.01 -5.62
C TRP A 115 -2.14 -7.23 -5.96
N ARG A 116 -1.69 -6.37 -5.04
CA ARG A 116 -0.49 -5.56 -5.19
C ARG A 116 0.49 -5.86 -4.07
N PRO A 117 1.78 -6.15 -4.39
CA PRO A 117 2.81 -6.32 -3.37
C PRO A 117 3.12 -4.98 -2.69
N VAL A 118 3.29 -5.02 -1.38
CA VAL A 118 3.66 -3.90 -0.52
C VAL A 118 4.86 -4.29 0.31
N THR A 119 5.79 -3.35 0.43
CA THR A 119 6.92 -3.46 1.36
C THR A 119 6.95 -2.20 2.22
N LEU A 120 6.91 -2.40 3.54
CA LEU A 120 7.15 -1.35 4.53
C LEU A 120 8.51 -1.62 5.17
N ALA A 121 9.47 -0.76 4.89
CA ALA A 121 10.82 -0.82 5.42
C ALA A 121 11.39 0.60 5.53
N ARG A 122 12.56 0.75 6.08
CA ARG A 122 13.28 2.02 6.04
C ARG A 122 13.41 2.52 4.59
N ASN A 123 12.96 3.74 4.33
CA ASN A 123 12.90 4.37 3.01
C ASN A 123 11.95 3.69 2.00
N GLN A 124 11.08 2.80 2.46
CA GLN A 124 10.07 2.13 1.62
C GLN A 124 8.70 2.11 2.33
N PRO A 125 7.76 2.97 1.95
CA PRO A 125 7.93 4.12 1.04
C PRO A 125 8.92 5.15 1.59
N ARG A 126 9.45 6.02 0.70
CA ARG A 126 10.55 6.95 0.99
C ARG A 126 10.45 7.74 2.31
N PRO A 127 9.25 8.20 2.77
CA PRO A 127 9.17 8.94 4.03
C PRO A 127 9.38 8.10 5.30
N LEU A 128 9.39 6.76 5.23
CA LEU A 128 9.62 5.92 6.42
C LEU A 128 11.09 5.92 6.82
N GLU A 129 11.36 6.11 8.11
CA GLU A 129 12.69 6.19 8.68
C GLU A 129 12.91 5.07 9.73
N ALA A 130 14.13 4.92 10.21
CA ALA A 130 14.42 3.93 11.27
C ALA A 130 13.59 4.17 12.53
N GLY A 131 13.26 5.43 12.84
CA GLY A 131 12.42 5.80 13.99
C GLY A 131 10.96 5.39 13.88
N ASP A 132 10.49 5.03 12.68
CA ASP A 132 9.11 4.60 12.47
C ASP A 132 8.88 3.11 12.82
N CYS A 133 9.88 2.39 13.36
CA CYS A 133 9.77 0.96 13.69
C CYS A 133 8.54 0.65 14.55
N GLU A 134 8.42 1.25 15.73
CA GLU A 134 7.29 1.03 16.65
C GLU A 134 5.95 1.50 16.05
N LEU A 135 5.97 2.50 15.15
CA LEU A 135 4.78 2.94 14.44
C LEU A 135 4.31 1.89 13.43
N VAL A 136 5.24 1.31 12.65
CA VAL A 136 4.93 0.25 11.68
C VAL A 136 4.44 -1.01 12.40
N GLU A 137 5.02 -1.36 13.54
CA GLU A 137 4.55 -2.46 14.38
C GLU A 137 3.10 -2.23 14.83
N GLN A 138 2.79 -1.08 15.41
CA GLN A 138 1.43 -0.74 15.85
C GLN A 138 0.44 -0.60 14.68
N PHE A 139 0.90 -0.13 13.52
CA PHE A 139 0.10 -0.11 12.29
C PHE A 139 -0.25 -1.54 11.85
N ARG A 140 0.71 -2.45 11.80
CA ARG A 140 0.50 -3.87 11.49
C ARG A 140 -0.57 -4.48 12.38
N ASP A 141 -0.52 -4.22 13.67
CA ASP A 141 -1.38 -4.89 14.65
C ASP A 141 -2.78 -4.28 14.74
N ARG A 142 -2.93 -2.98 14.48
CA ARG A 142 -4.16 -2.24 14.78
C ARG A 142 -4.88 -1.68 13.55
N VAL A 143 -4.18 -1.47 12.46
CA VAL A 143 -4.74 -0.82 11.26
C VAL A 143 -4.72 -1.77 10.06
N LEU A 144 -3.64 -2.51 9.85
CA LEU A 144 -3.51 -3.45 8.73
C LEU A 144 -4.61 -4.53 8.70
N PRO A 145 -5.19 -5.01 9.82
CA PRO A 145 -6.33 -5.94 9.80
C PRO A 145 -7.60 -5.40 9.11
N ALA A 146 -7.70 -4.09 8.91
CA ALA A 146 -8.79 -3.49 8.12
C ALA A 146 -8.61 -3.67 6.60
N PHE A 147 -7.44 -4.09 6.15
CA PHE A 147 -7.15 -4.36 4.74
C PHE A 147 -7.31 -5.85 4.43
N THR A 148 -7.71 -6.17 3.21
CA THR A 148 -7.63 -7.54 2.71
C THR A 148 -6.20 -7.82 2.30
N THR A 149 -5.48 -8.60 3.10
CA THR A 149 -4.07 -8.90 2.89
C THR A 149 -3.83 -10.40 2.74
N ARG A 150 -2.75 -10.77 2.07
CA ARG A 150 -2.24 -12.13 1.99
C ARG A 150 -0.71 -12.14 1.95
N ARG A 151 -0.10 -13.31 2.20
CA ARG A 151 1.36 -13.50 2.19
C ARG A 151 2.09 -12.51 3.11
N LEU A 152 1.48 -12.28 4.28
CA LEU A 152 2.09 -11.42 5.29
C LEU A 152 3.34 -12.10 5.83
N ASP A 153 4.48 -11.47 5.62
CA ASP A 153 5.80 -11.92 6.04
C ASP A 153 6.64 -10.72 6.48
N GLY A 154 7.57 -10.93 7.36
CA GLY A 154 8.51 -9.90 7.75
C GLY A 154 9.04 -10.04 9.16
N ASP A 155 10.06 -9.24 9.43
CA ASP A 155 10.71 -9.12 10.73
C ASP A 155 10.63 -7.68 11.21
N ILE A 156 10.03 -7.48 12.39
CA ILE A 156 9.94 -6.19 13.05
C ILE A 156 10.60 -6.35 14.42
N ASN A 157 11.76 -5.77 14.57
CA ASN A 157 12.56 -5.79 15.78
C ASN A 157 12.76 -4.35 16.30
N CYS A 158 11.79 -3.87 17.06
CA CYS A 158 11.82 -2.52 17.64
C CYS A 158 12.31 -2.61 19.09
N ILE A 159 13.53 -2.18 19.33
CA ILE A 159 14.10 -2.16 20.67
C ILE A 159 13.86 -0.78 21.30
N PRO A 160 13.09 -0.69 22.40
CA PRO A 160 12.81 0.57 23.06
C PRO A 160 14.08 1.38 23.36
N HIS A 161 14.04 2.67 23.07
CA HIS A 161 15.15 3.61 23.24
C HIS A 161 16.43 3.32 22.42
N GLN A 162 16.40 2.34 21.50
CA GLN A 162 17.56 1.94 20.72
C GLN A 162 17.30 2.05 19.21
N LEU A 163 17.37 3.28 18.68
CA LEU A 163 17.11 3.57 17.28
C LEU A 163 18.08 2.85 16.31
N SER A 164 19.34 2.76 16.68
CA SER A 164 20.40 2.25 15.80
C SER A 164 20.33 0.75 15.51
N VAL A 165 19.73 -0.01 16.41
CA VAL A 165 19.58 -1.47 16.30
C VAL A 165 18.14 -1.90 16.00
N SER A 166 17.21 -0.96 16.03
CA SER A 166 15.82 -1.21 15.62
C SER A 166 15.72 -1.33 14.11
N SER A 167 15.00 -2.33 13.64
CA SER A 167 14.78 -2.58 12.22
C SER A 167 13.37 -3.08 11.97
N PHE A 168 12.83 -2.79 10.80
CA PHE A 168 11.56 -3.35 10.37
C PHE A 168 11.58 -3.64 8.88
N LEU A 169 11.01 -4.77 8.54
CA LEU A 169 10.69 -5.18 7.19
C LEU A 169 9.37 -5.93 7.24
N LEU A 170 8.34 -5.37 6.63
CA LEU A 170 7.02 -5.99 6.53
C LEU A 170 6.65 -6.07 5.06
N LYS A 171 6.39 -7.29 4.58
CA LYS A 171 5.99 -7.58 3.20
C LYS A 171 4.62 -8.24 3.20
N PHE A 172 3.76 -7.83 2.31
CA PHE A 172 2.44 -8.43 2.12
C PHE A 172 1.90 -8.10 0.73
N GLU A 173 0.86 -8.79 0.32
CA GLU A 173 0.04 -8.37 -0.79
C GLU A 173 -1.26 -7.80 -0.25
N THR A 174 -1.68 -6.66 -0.76
CA THR A 174 -2.97 -6.03 -0.44
C THR A 174 -3.89 -6.06 -1.63
N LEU A 175 -5.18 -6.20 -1.38
CA LEU A 175 -6.21 -6.06 -2.41
C LEU A 175 -6.48 -4.57 -2.62
N GLU A 176 -6.05 -4.02 -3.75
CA GLU A 176 -6.21 -2.62 -4.10
C GLU A 176 -7.28 -2.46 -5.19
N GLY A 177 -8.25 -1.58 -4.95
CA GLY A 177 -9.27 -1.27 -5.95
C GLY A 177 -8.68 -0.53 -7.14
N LEU A 178 -9.07 -0.95 -8.33
CA LEU A 178 -8.66 -0.27 -9.56
C LEU A 178 -9.40 1.07 -9.70
N PRO A 179 -8.74 2.09 -10.26
CA PRO A 179 -9.39 3.37 -10.54
C PRO A 179 -10.54 3.12 -11.52
N GLY A 180 -11.73 3.57 -11.15
CA GLY A 180 -12.87 3.55 -12.07
C GLY A 180 -12.62 4.45 -13.29
N PRO A 181 -13.37 4.25 -14.39
CA PRO A 181 -13.21 5.04 -15.62
C PRO A 181 -13.35 6.56 -15.39
N ASP A 182 -14.10 6.98 -14.36
CA ASP A 182 -14.32 8.40 -14.04
C ASP A 182 -13.15 9.05 -13.27
N THR A 183 -12.32 8.28 -12.60
CA THR A 183 -11.16 8.81 -11.84
C THR A 183 -9.93 9.09 -12.72
N ALA A 184 -9.90 8.59 -13.93
CA ALA A 184 -8.79 8.80 -14.88
C ALA A 184 -8.73 10.24 -15.45
N LYS A 185 -9.74 11.09 -15.18
CA LYS A 185 -9.90 12.42 -15.80
C LYS A 185 -9.60 13.60 -14.87
N ALA A 186 -9.08 13.38 -13.65
CA ALA A 186 -8.65 14.49 -12.78
C ALA A 186 -7.30 15.04 -13.28
N PRO A 187 -7.22 16.31 -13.69
CA PRO A 187 -5.96 16.93 -14.10
C PRO A 187 -5.02 17.04 -12.89
N ARG A 188 -3.75 16.81 -13.16
CA ARG A 188 -2.63 17.00 -12.23
C ARG A 188 -2.39 18.47 -11.95
#